data_2f63ea4926616aab0bc8864a7faa8cc3
#
_entry.id   2f63ea4926616aab0bc8864a7faa8cc3
#
_cell.length_a   1.000
_cell.length_b   1.000
_cell.length_c   1.000
_cell.angle_alpha   90.00
_cell.angle_beta   90.00
_cell.angle_gamma   90.00
#
_symmetry.space_group_name_H-M   'P 1'
#
loop_
_entity.id
_entity.type
_entity.pdbx_description
1 polymer ?
#
loop_
_entity_poly.entity_id
_entity_poly.type
_entity_poly.pdbx_seq_one_letter_code
_entity_poly.pdbx_strand_id
1 'polypeptide(L)'
;MKTNVIVLSLFALVSLTDFMTQAAAAEPIQCVTNFEARNTNKRPAPGSLATRKDTPCRVPGYVGVFGKGTHQADGFLVRIPPKNGSVTMENASSFIYTPRKGFVGKDLMVIRIKFVNTRGAAVRFSIRVDE
;
A
#
# COMPACT_ATOMS: atom_id res chain seq x y z
N MET A 1 -10.49 -74.49 29.13
CA MET A 1 -11.02 -73.39 28.39
C MET A 1 -10.06 -72.20 28.58
N LYS A 2 -9.32 -71.81 27.54
CA LYS A 2 -8.38 -70.69 27.61
C LYS A 2 -9.05 -69.51 26.93
N THR A 3 -9.36 -68.48 27.72
CA THR A 3 -9.92 -67.23 27.24
C THR A 3 -8.78 -66.33 26.84
N ASN A 4 -8.59 -66.05 25.54
CA ASN A 4 -7.64 -65.09 25.03
C ASN A 4 -8.28 -63.72 25.14
N VAL A 5 -7.72 -62.87 25.99
CA VAL A 5 -8.02 -61.44 26.03
C VAL A 5 -7.12 -60.71 25.02
N ILE A 6 -7.70 -60.20 23.95
CA ILE A 6 -7.03 -59.34 23.00
C ILE A 6 -7.12 -57.93 23.54
N VAL A 7 -5.99 -57.38 23.97
CA VAL A 7 -5.86 -55.99 24.33
C VAL A 7 -5.63 -55.18 23.05
N LEU A 8 -6.65 -54.48 22.57
CA LEU A 8 -6.51 -53.50 21.51
C LEU A 8 -5.94 -52.21 22.10
N SER A 9 -4.65 -51.97 21.81
CA SER A 9 -4.02 -50.68 22.07
C SER A 9 -4.49 -49.69 21.02
N LEU A 10 -5.37 -48.75 21.41
CA LEU A 10 -5.69 -47.57 20.60
C LEU A 10 -4.50 -46.60 20.68
N PHE A 11 -3.70 -46.55 19.65
CA PHE A 11 -2.78 -45.42 19.42
C PHE A 11 -3.60 -44.21 18.97
N ALA A 12 -3.83 -43.27 19.88
CA ALA A 12 -4.34 -41.97 19.53
C ALA A 12 -3.24 -41.19 18.81
N LEU A 13 -3.36 -41.04 17.48
CA LEU A 13 -2.58 -40.12 16.69
C LEU A 13 -3.05 -38.69 17.02
N VAL A 14 -2.33 -38.04 17.90
CA VAL A 14 -2.46 -36.58 18.08
C VAL A 14 -1.84 -35.91 16.86
N SER A 15 -2.66 -35.55 15.91
CA SER A 15 -2.23 -34.65 14.81
C SER A 15 -2.02 -33.27 15.42
N LEU A 16 -0.75 -32.89 15.61
CA LEU A 16 -0.35 -31.52 15.82
C LEU A 16 -0.65 -30.73 14.52
N THR A 17 -1.83 -30.12 14.47
CA THR A 17 -2.08 -29.09 13.48
C THR A 17 -1.28 -27.86 13.92
N ASP A 18 -0.15 -27.63 13.27
CA ASP A 18 0.56 -26.36 13.33
C ASP A 18 -0.40 -25.25 12.88
N PHE A 19 -0.98 -24.56 13.85
CA PHE A 19 -1.61 -23.27 13.61
C PHE A 19 -0.48 -22.31 13.25
N MET A 20 -0.14 -22.22 11.97
CA MET A 20 0.60 -21.10 11.44
C MET A 20 -0.25 -19.86 11.68
N THR A 21 0.06 -19.15 12.74
CA THR A 21 -0.49 -17.82 12.99
C THR A 21 0.05 -16.91 11.90
N GLN A 22 -0.69 -16.81 10.81
CA GLN A 22 -0.40 -15.87 9.74
C GLN A 22 -0.60 -14.49 10.36
N ALA A 23 0.51 -13.78 10.60
CA ALA A 23 0.45 -12.40 11.05
C ALA A 23 -0.36 -11.62 10.02
N ALA A 24 -1.55 -11.17 10.39
CA ALA A 24 -2.38 -10.35 9.52
C ALA A 24 -1.61 -9.09 9.16
N ALA A 25 -1.48 -8.80 7.86
CA ALA A 25 -0.90 -7.54 7.41
C ALA A 25 -1.70 -6.38 8.01
N ALA A 26 -1.01 -5.37 8.54
CA ALA A 26 -1.67 -4.21 9.11
C ALA A 26 -2.58 -3.55 8.07
N GLU A 27 -3.83 -3.29 8.44
CA GLU A 27 -4.77 -2.56 7.58
C GLU A 27 -4.21 -1.15 7.27
N PRO A 28 -4.24 -0.72 6.01
CA PRO A 28 -3.72 0.58 5.64
C PRO A 28 -4.58 1.71 6.23
N ILE A 29 -3.94 2.62 6.93
CA ILE A 29 -4.57 3.88 7.37
C ILE A 29 -4.62 4.86 6.20
N GLN A 30 -5.36 5.96 6.35
CA GLN A 30 -5.26 7.04 5.39
C GLN A 30 -3.95 7.82 5.59
N CYS A 31 -3.18 8.01 4.51
CA CYS A 31 -1.98 8.85 4.58
C CYS A 31 -2.36 10.31 4.88
N VAL A 32 -1.52 10.99 5.66
CA VAL A 32 -1.58 12.46 5.71
C VAL A 32 -0.93 12.98 4.43
N THR A 33 -1.73 13.55 3.54
CA THR A 33 -1.25 14.00 2.24
C THR A 33 -1.60 15.46 1.98
N ASN A 34 -0.71 16.14 1.30
CA ASN A 34 -0.97 17.46 0.71
C ASN A 34 -0.31 17.49 -0.68
N PHE A 35 -1.11 17.59 -1.71
CA PHE A 35 -0.60 17.76 -3.07
C PHE A 35 -1.65 18.37 -3.99
N GLU A 36 -1.15 19.12 -4.98
CA GLU A 36 -1.94 19.59 -6.10
C GLU A 36 -1.37 18.99 -7.39
N ALA A 37 -2.14 18.18 -8.09
CA ALA A 37 -1.73 17.75 -9.41
C ALA A 37 -2.00 18.85 -10.42
N ARG A 38 -0.95 19.50 -10.87
CA ARG A 38 -1.02 20.50 -11.95
C ARG A 38 -0.61 19.85 -13.26
N ASN A 39 -1.39 20.08 -14.29
CA ASN A 39 -1.03 19.65 -15.64
C ASN A 39 0.11 20.54 -16.19
N THR A 40 1.32 20.31 -15.69
CA THR A 40 2.50 21.00 -16.20
C THR A 40 3.39 20.01 -16.94
N ASN A 41 3.66 20.27 -18.20
CA ASN A 41 4.48 19.41 -19.06
C ASN A 41 5.98 19.40 -18.67
N LYS A 42 6.42 20.18 -17.71
CA LYS A 42 7.85 20.44 -17.48
C LYS A 42 8.40 19.88 -16.17
N ARG A 43 7.65 19.90 -15.09
CA ARG A 43 8.13 19.43 -13.76
C ARG A 43 7.00 18.80 -12.97
N PRO A 44 7.27 17.74 -12.19
CA PRO A 44 6.30 17.23 -11.24
C PRO A 44 5.90 18.29 -10.23
N ALA A 45 4.60 18.37 -9.92
CA ALA A 45 4.11 19.22 -8.84
C ALA A 45 4.62 18.68 -7.49
N PRO A 46 4.93 19.57 -6.52
CA PRO A 46 5.31 19.12 -5.20
C PRO A 46 4.12 18.52 -4.46
N GLY A 47 4.37 17.45 -3.70
CA GLY A 47 3.42 16.85 -2.79
C GLY A 47 4.12 16.36 -1.53
N SER A 48 3.37 16.12 -0.48
CA SER A 48 3.84 15.50 0.75
C SER A 48 2.98 14.33 1.15
N LEU A 49 3.60 13.34 1.77
CA LEU A 49 2.96 12.16 2.32
C LEU A 49 3.60 11.85 3.66
N ALA A 50 2.80 11.63 4.69
CA ALA A 50 3.30 11.19 5.98
C ALA A 50 2.54 9.97 6.49
N THR A 51 3.29 9.06 7.10
CA THR A 51 2.78 7.89 7.80
C THR A 51 3.68 7.57 9.00
N ARG A 52 3.41 6.45 9.67
CA ARG A 52 4.20 5.96 10.79
C ARG A 52 4.99 4.72 10.39
N LYS A 53 6.01 4.42 11.19
CA LYS A 53 6.80 3.20 11.10
C LYS A 53 5.90 1.97 11.01
N ASP A 54 6.27 1.05 10.14
CA ASP A 54 5.57 -0.21 9.89
C ASP A 54 4.06 -0.07 9.57
N THR A 55 3.61 1.13 9.18
CA THR A 55 2.19 1.41 8.93
C THR A 55 1.96 1.73 7.47
N PRO A 56 1.36 0.81 6.70
CA PRO A 56 0.91 1.10 5.35
C PRO A 56 -0.13 2.22 5.37
N CYS A 57 -0.09 3.10 4.38
CA CYS A 57 -1.11 4.13 4.28
C CYS A 57 -1.64 4.30 2.87
N ARG A 58 -2.93 4.59 2.77
CA ARG A 58 -3.66 4.80 1.53
C ARG A 58 -3.67 6.27 1.16
N VAL A 59 -3.28 6.57 -0.08
CA VAL A 59 -3.54 7.87 -0.70
C VAL A 59 -4.91 7.76 -1.38
N PRO A 60 -5.89 8.55 -0.92
CA PRO A 60 -7.27 8.45 -1.43
C PRO A 60 -7.36 8.88 -2.87
N GLY A 61 -8.49 8.54 -3.49
CA GLY A 61 -8.81 8.90 -4.87
C GLY A 61 -8.68 10.39 -5.13
N TYR A 62 -8.01 10.74 -6.23
CA TYR A 62 -7.77 12.11 -6.63
C TYR A 62 -8.75 12.55 -7.71
N VAL A 63 -9.31 13.72 -7.51
CA VAL A 63 -10.10 14.43 -8.51
C VAL A 63 -9.34 15.69 -8.91
N GLY A 64 -8.86 15.73 -10.13
CA GLY A 64 -8.17 16.90 -10.69
C GLY A 64 -9.15 17.89 -11.29
N VAL A 65 -8.92 19.18 -11.08
CA VAL A 65 -9.64 20.25 -11.76
C VAL A 65 -8.73 20.82 -12.85
N PHE A 66 -9.09 20.57 -14.11
CA PHE A 66 -8.36 21.07 -15.26
C PHE A 66 -9.30 21.84 -16.18
N GLY A 67 -8.97 23.10 -16.48
CA GLY A 67 -9.82 23.93 -17.30
C GLY A 67 -11.20 24.14 -16.66
N LYS A 68 -12.27 23.77 -17.38
CA LYS A 68 -13.67 23.94 -16.93
C LYS A 68 -14.28 22.69 -16.33
N GLY A 69 -13.50 21.62 -16.08
CA GLY A 69 -14.05 20.32 -15.63
C GLY A 69 -13.28 19.66 -14.50
N THR A 70 -13.96 18.76 -13.80
CA THR A 70 -13.40 17.83 -12.85
C THR A 70 -13.09 16.50 -13.54
N HIS A 71 -11.90 15.96 -13.33
CA HIS A 71 -11.46 14.70 -13.91
C HIS A 71 -11.06 13.74 -12.80
N GLN A 72 -11.69 12.58 -12.78
CA GLN A 72 -11.30 11.52 -11.85
C GLN A 72 -10.03 10.83 -12.33
N ALA A 73 -9.17 10.44 -11.41
CA ALA A 73 -8.00 9.64 -11.74
C ALA A 73 -8.41 8.28 -12.32
N ASP A 74 -7.72 7.87 -13.37
CA ASP A 74 -7.91 6.60 -14.10
C ASP A 74 -6.63 5.76 -14.09
N GLY A 75 -5.89 5.85 -13.03
CA GLY A 75 -4.68 5.08 -12.80
C GLY A 75 -3.47 5.92 -12.44
N PHE A 76 -2.44 5.21 -11.98
CA PHE A 76 -1.18 5.78 -11.56
C PHE A 76 -0.03 5.04 -12.23
N LEU A 77 1.04 5.74 -12.51
CA LEU A 77 2.30 5.16 -12.97
C LEU A 77 3.42 5.64 -12.04
N VAL A 78 4.09 4.70 -11.39
CA VAL A 78 5.26 5.00 -10.58
C VAL A 78 6.42 5.32 -11.54
N ARG A 79 6.88 6.57 -11.53
CA ARG A 79 8.00 7.04 -12.35
C ARG A 79 9.34 6.89 -11.64
N ILE A 80 9.35 7.21 -10.37
CA ILE A 80 10.49 7.01 -9.47
C ILE A 80 9.95 6.32 -8.22
N PRO A 81 10.31 5.05 -7.99
CA PRO A 81 9.86 4.33 -6.81
C PRO A 81 10.54 4.86 -5.54
N PRO A 82 9.88 4.73 -4.38
CA PRO A 82 10.51 5.04 -3.11
C PRO A 82 11.66 4.06 -2.83
N LYS A 83 12.69 4.53 -2.15
CA LYS A 83 13.86 3.70 -1.79
C LYS A 83 13.62 2.85 -0.56
N ASN A 84 12.81 3.34 0.36
CA ASN A 84 12.57 2.74 1.68
C ASN A 84 11.12 2.30 1.88
N GLY A 85 10.47 1.93 0.82
CA GLY A 85 9.11 1.43 0.82
C GLY A 85 8.68 0.92 -0.54
N SER A 86 7.41 0.60 -0.66
CA SER A 86 6.78 0.16 -1.89
C SER A 86 5.45 0.87 -2.13
N VAL A 87 5.03 0.90 -3.38
CA VAL A 87 3.74 1.45 -3.79
C VAL A 87 2.93 0.36 -4.48
N THR A 88 1.72 0.14 -4.02
CA THR A 88 0.77 -0.83 -4.58
C THR A 88 -0.48 -0.10 -5.03
N MET A 89 -0.92 -0.33 -6.27
CA MET A 89 -2.20 0.17 -6.74
C MET A 89 -3.32 -0.61 -6.06
N GLU A 90 -4.25 0.11 -5.45
CA GLU A 90 -5.45 -0.46 -4.86
C GLU A 90 -6.58 -0.49 -5.88
N ASN A 91 -6.74 0.60 -6.60
CA ASN A 91 -7.67 0.75 -7.72
C ASN A 91 -7.19 1.86 -8.66
N ALA A 92 -8.00 2.22 -9.66
CA ALA A 92 -7.65 3.25 -10.64
C ALA A 92 -7.44 4.66 -10.04
N SER A 93 -7.93 4.92 -8.83
CA SER A 93 -7.89 6.24 -8.21
C SER A 93 -7.17 6.31 -6.87
N SER A 94 -6.73 5.17 -6.31
CA SER A 94 -6.00 5.13 -5.03
C SER A 94 -4.82 4.18 -5.05
N PHE A 95 -3.81 4.48 -4.26
CA PHE A 95 -2.65 3.63 -4.05
C PHE A 95 -2.25 3.58 -2.58
N ILE A 96 -1.51 2.53 -2.22
CA ILE A 96 -1.00 2.32 -0.87
C ILE A 96 0.51 2.45 -0.90
N TYR A 97 1.05 3.28 -0.02
CA TYR A 97 2.47 3.32 0.31
C TYR A 97 2.72 2.45 1.55
N THR A 98 3.67 1.55 1.44
CA THR A 98 4.09 0.67 2.55
C THR A 98 5.55 0.97 2.88
N PRO A 99 5.85 1.53 4.05
CA PRO A 99 7.23 1.71 4.50
C PRO A 99 7.94 0.35 4.61
N ARG A 100 9.25 0.32 4.31
CA ARG A 100 10.08 -0.84 4.62
C ARG A 100 10.05 -1.08 6.13
N LYS A 101 9.98 -2.33 6.55
CA LYS A 101 9.94 -2.70 7.97
C LYS A 101 11.06 -2.02 8.76
N GLY A 102 10.67 -1.35 9.85
CA GLY A 102 11.58 -0.65 10.75
C GLY A 102 12.11 0.70 10.24
N PHE A 103 11.73 1.12 9.03
CA PHE A 103 12.19 2.40 8.48
C PHE A 103 11.50 3.58 9.15
N VAL A 104 12.31 4.55 9.54
CA VAL A 104 11.92 5.90 10.01
C VAL A 104 12.78 6.91 9.27
N GLY A 105 12.20 7.99 8.80
CA GLY A 105 12.94 9.03 8.10
C GLY A 105 12.24 9.55 6.86
N LYS A 106 13.03 10.05 5.92
CA LYS A 106 12.57 10.68 4.69
C LYS A 106 12.78 9.76 3.50
N ASP A 107 11.81 9.77 2.60
CA ASP A 107 11.86 9.08 1.31
C ASP A 107 11.26 9.97 0.23
N LEU A 108 11.30 9.53 -1.00
CA LEU A 108 10.82 10.29 -2.14
C LEU A 108 10.28 9.34 -3.20
N MET A 109 9.17 9.72 -3.82
CA MET A 109 8.66 9.04 -5.02
C MET A 109 8.09 10.05 -6.01
N VAL A 110 8.02 9.65 -7.27
CA VAL A 110 7.30 10.40 -8.32
C VAL A 110 6.24 9.51 -8.92
N ILE A 111 5.00 9.95 -8.80
CA ILE A 111 3.82 9.30 -9.36
C ILE A 111 3.28 10.14 -10.50
N ARG A 112 2.97 9.50 -11.63
CA ARG A 112 2.17 10.12 -12.69
C ARG A 112 0.74 9.64 -12.56
N ILE A 113 -0.17 10.59 -12.34
CA ILE A 113 -1.60 10.34 -12.30
C ILE A 113 -2.16 10.41 -13.72
N LYS A 114 -2.89 9.41 -14.14
CA LYS A 114 -3.61 9.38 -15.41
C LYS A 114 -5.05 9.84 -15.18
N PHE A 115 -5.60 10.55 -16.12
CA PHE A 115 -6.99 10.98 -16.13
C PHE A 115 -7.64 10.58 -17.45
N VAL A 116 -8.94 10.32 -17.42
CA VAL A 116 -9.71 10.06 -18.64
C VAL A 116 -9.69 11.28 -19.55
N ASN A 117 -9.37 11.07 -20.83
CA ASN A 117 -9.40 12.11 -21.90
C ASN A 117 -8.54 13.36 -21.65
N THR A 118 -7.52 13.26 -20.79
CA THR A 118 -6.59 14.38 -20.57
C THR A 118 -5.17 13.90 -20.34
N ARG A 119 -4.22 14.83 -20.45
CA ARG A 119 -2.83 14.54 -20.13
C ARG A 119 -2.69 14.29 -18.62
N GLY A 120 -1.98 13.25 -18.24
CA GLY A 120 -1.71 12.97 -16.85
C GLY A 120 -0.85 14.06 -16.19
N ALA A 121 -0.95 14.15 -14.89
CA ALA A 121 -0.14 15.04 -14.06
C ALA A 121 0.88 14.22 -13.25
N ALA A 122 2.08 14.74 -13.07
CA ALA A 122 3.08 14.15 -12.22
C ALA A 122 3.15 14.86 -10.88
N VAL A 123 3.29 14.09 -9.81
CA VAL A 123 3.48 14.60 -8.44
C VAL A 123 4.74 13.98 -7.86
N ARG A 124 5.58 14.82 -7.28
CA ARG A 124 6.76 14.41 -6.52
C ARG A 124 6.41 14.45 -5.04
N PHE A 125 6.21 13.30 -4.46
CA PHE A 125 5.93 13.16 -3.04
C PHE A 125 7.22 13.15 -2.23
N SER A 126 7.35 14.10 -1.31
CA SER A 126 8.29 14.02 -0.20
C SER A 126 7.60 13.20 0.90
N ILE A 127 8.18 12.05 1.22
CA ILE A 127 7.61 11.10 2.17
C ILE A 127 8.29 11.28 3.53
N ARG A 128 7.51 11.27 4.60
CA ARG A 128 8.01 11.22 5.98
C ARG A 128 7.39 10.03 6.70
N VAL A 129 8.23 9.21 7.30
CA VAL A 129 7.84 8.10 8.15
C VAL A 129 8.30 8.43 9.57
N ASP A 130 7.35 8.64 10.47
CA ASP A 130 7.58 8.94 11.88
C ASP A 130 7.61 7.64 12.71
N GLU A 131 8.09 7.69 13.96
CA GLU A 131 8.07 6.58 14.91
C GLU A 131 6.65 6.05 15.17
#